data_ef4f68d0d1953c40b68e8e07f7a1efc8
#
_entry.id   ef4f68d0d1953c40b68e8e07f7a1efc8
#
_cell.length_a   1.000
_cell.length_b   1.000
_cell.length_c   1.000
_cell.angle_alpha   90.00
_cell.angle_beta   90.00
_cell.angle_gamma   90.00
#
_symmetry.space_group_name_H-M   'P 1'
#
loop_
_entity.id
_entity.type
_entity.pdbx_description
1 polymer ?
#
loop_
_entity_poly.entity_id
_entity_poly.type
_entity_poly.pdbx_seq_one_letter_code
_entity_poly.pdbx_strand_id
1 'polypeptide(L)'
;NIDLSALTELRTLTLKRAGLTTIDLSYNNKLEKLDLSHNQLNRVDLRGPSSYFNKSKLTDINISDNQVESLLFHSIYGVTKLNVSHNKLNKLDLKDADNLRMLDISNNKFTRLLLNHSELIEDINVANNELTEVKIPPVAPVKKLNVSGNYFTLANMPNDFGLTRGNFIYAPQNVLQISTSSPGIDLSEQNITKNGATTNFVWKKKDGTPLQLGTDYTITNGSAKFTNLALDSIYCEMTHAAYPDFEGKNVFKTTNVHPIAFPQYELASFTTVNQTDSVVLSLASYVPGK
;
A
#
# COMPACT_ATOMS: atom_id res chain seq x y z
N ASN A 1 20.63 29.96 7.18
CA ASN A 1 19.24 30.45 7.10
C ASN A 1 19.16 31.59 6.11
N ILE A 2 18.22 31.54 5.20
CA ILE A 2 17.91 32.64 4.27
C ILE A 2 16.77 33.43 4.89
N ASP A 3 16.97 34.76 5.02
CA ASP A 3 15.92 35.68 5.47
C ASP A 3 15.13 36.16 4.24
N LEU A 4 13.85 35.83 4.19
CA LEU A 4 12.92 36.20 3.14
C LEU A 4 11.82 37.15 3.64
N SER A 5 11.92 37.64 4.87
CA SER A 5 10.86 38.41 5.52
C SER A 5 10.54 39.73 4.82
N ALA A 6 11.54 40.37 4.22
CA ALA A 6 11.37 41.61 3.45
C ALA A 6 10.75 41.40 2.05
N LEU A 7 10.70 40.14 1.54
CA LEU A 7 10.24 39.84 0.20
C LEU A 7 8.72 39.51 0.19
N THR A 8 7.89 40.43 0.68
CA THR A 8 6.43 40.23 0.85
C THR A 8 5.66 40.10 -0.47
N GLU A 9 6.22 40.61 -1.57
CA GLU A 9 5.61 40.53 -2.90
C GLU A 9 6.04 39.29 -3.71
N LEU A 10 6.85 38.39 -3.10
CA LEU A 10 7.40 37.21 -3.75
C LEU A 10 6.29 36.27 -4.24
N ARG A 11 6.30 35.97 -5.57
CA ARG A 11 5.33 35.08 -6.22
C ARG A 11 5.92 33.69 -6.55
N THR A 12 7.19 33.66 -6.87
CA THR A 12 7.90 32.41 -7.22
C THR A 12 9.18 32.31 -6.42
N LEU A 13 9.36 31.18 -5.75
CA LEU A 13 10.57 30.87 -5.01
C LEU A 13 11.11 29.50 -5.44
N THR A 14 12.36 29.49 -5.89
CA THR A 14 13.08 28.25 -6.21
C THR A 14 14.39 28.24 -5.44
N LEU A 15 14.49 27.33 -4.47
CA LEU A 15 15.67 27.09 -3.65
C LEU A 15 16.06 25.62 -3.68
N LYS A 16 16.20 25.11 -4.88
CA LYS A 16 16.56 23.70 -5.13
C LYS A 16 18.04 23.47 -4.82
N ARG A 17 18.35 22.37 -4.12
CA ARG A 17 19.74 21.98 -3.75
C ARG A 17 20.51 23.07 -3.00
N ALA A 18 19.83 23.83 -2.16
CA ALA A 18 20.41 24.94 -1.41
C ALA A 18 20.96 24.53 -0.01
N GLY A 19 20.92 23.23 0.33
CA GLY A 19 21.37 22.72 1.62
C GLY A 19 20.50 23.17 2.81
N LEU A 20 19.23 23.53 2.56
CA LEU A 20 18.34 24.06 3.58
C LEU A 20 17.95 22.97 4.58
N THR A 21 18.07 23.25 5.86
CA THR A 21 17.53 22.45 6.97
C THR A 21 16.24 23.04 7.52
N THR A 22 16.06 24.34 7.38
CA THR A 22 14.86 25.08 7.78
C THR A 22 14.58 26.20 6.79
N ILE A 23 13.33 26.64 6.71
CA ILE A 23 12.91 27.81 5.95
C ILE A 23 11.71 28.46 6.64
N ASP A 24 11.71 29.77 6.73
CA ASP A 24 10.57 30.57 7.16
C ASP A 24 9.96 31.29 5.96
N LEU A 25 8.70 30.98 5.67
CA LEU A 25 7.92 31.58 4.60
C LEU A 25 6.72 32.36 5.14
N SER A 26 6.67 32.64 6.44
CA SER A 26 5.49 33.24 7.08
C SER A 26 5.07 34.59 6.49
N TYR A 27 6.02 35.37 5.97
CA TYR A 27 5.75 36.69 5.37
C TYR A 27 5.51 36.68 3.86
N ASN A 28 5.73 35.55 3.18
CA ASN A 28 5.65 35.46 1.71
C ASN A 28 4.25 35.00 1.24
N ASN A 29 3.22 35.78 1.57
CA ASN A 29 1.81 35.37 1.40
C ASN A 29 1.31 35.48 -0.06
N LYS A 30 2.13 36.01 -0.99
CA LYS A 30 1.80 36.11 -2.43
C LYS A 30 2.43 35.00 -3.25
N LEU A 31 3.05 34.00 -2.61
CA LEU A 31 3.63 32.85 -3.30
C LEU A 31 2.57 32.11 -4.13
N GLU A 32 2.88 31.90 -5.38
CA GLU A 32 2.13 31.14 -6.38
C GLU A 32 2.85 29.82 -6.71
N LYS A 33 4.19 29.86 -6.76
CA LYS A 33 5.03 28.68 -7.05
C LYS A 33 6.15 28.54 -6.06
N LEU A 34 6.35 27.33 -5.55
CA LEU A 34 7.36 27.02 -4.54
C LEU A 34 8.10 25.74 -4.93
N ASP A 35 9.40 25.83 -5.14
CA ASP A 35 10.30 24.68 -5.29
C ASP A 35 11.40 24.71 -4.24
N LEU A 36 11.31 23.78 -3.28
CA LEU A 36 12.27 23.53 -2.21
C LEU A 36 12.90 22.13 -2.35
N SER A 37 12.86 21.55 -3.54
CA SER A 37 13.32 20.18 -3.75
C SER A 37 14.81 19.98 -3.52
N HIS A 38 15.20 18.75 -3.17
CA HIS A 38 16.58 18.34 -2.92
C HIS A 38 17.28 19.17 -1.82
N ASN A 39 16.67 19.30 -0.67
CA ASN A 39 17.23 19.92 0.52
C ASN A 39 17.28 18.93 1.70
N GLN A 40 17.40 19.41 2.92
CA GLN A 40 17.47 18.63 4.14
C GLN A 40 16.36 19.04 5.12
N LEU A 41 15.23 19.53 4.60
CA LEU A 41 14.10 20.00 5.39
C LEU A 41 13.45 18.84 6.11
N ASN A 42 13.19 18.95 7.41
CA ASN A 42 12.44 17.96 8.19
C ASN A 42 10.99 18.39 8.47
N ARG A 43 10.72 19.68 8.35
CA ARG A 43 9.40 20.28 8.50
C ARG A 43 9.25 21.45 7.54
N VAL A 44 8.07 21.57 6.93
CA VAL A 44 7.68 22.73 6.14
C VAL A 44 6.34 23.24 6.65
N ASP A 45 6.29 24.52 7.01
CA ASP A 45 5.08 25.18 7.46
C ASP A 45 4.68 26.26 6.46
N LEU A 46 3.61 26.01 5.72
CA LEU A 46 3.06 26.94 4.74
C LEU A 46 1.86 27.73 5.28
N ARG A 47 1.58 27.61 6.58
CA ARG A 47 0.59 28.47 7.25
C ARG A 47 1.17 29.86 7.41
N GLY A 48 0.38 30.89 7.21
CA GLY A 48 0.77 32.26 7.57
C GLY A 48 0.65 32.49 9.09
N PRO A 49 1.07 33.67 9.59
CA PRO A 49 1.07 34.00 11.03
C PRO A 49 -0.34 34.12 11.64
N SER A 50 -1.37 34.17 10.82
CA SER A 50 -2.78 34.09 11.26
C SER A 50 -3.63 33.40 10.21
N SER A 51 -4.85 32.96 10.63
CA SER A 51 -5.83 32.34 9.73
C SER A 51 -6.25 33.25 8.55
N TYR A 52 -6.03 34.55 8.66
CA TYR A 52 -6.27 35.52 7.59
C TYR A 52 -5.16 35.53 6.52
N PHE A 53 -3.96 35.04 6.84
CA PHE A 53 -2.84 34.93 5.89
C PHE A 53 -2.82 33.55 5.25
N ASN A 54 -3.83 33.29 4.45
CA ASN A 54 -3.95 32.07 3.68
C ASN A 54 -3.03 32.16 2.45
N LYS A 55 -2.11 31.19 2.27
CA LYS A 55 -1.36 31.02 1.03
C LYS A 55 -2.26 30.45 -0.09
N SER A 56 -3.48 30.94 -0.19
CA SER A 56 -4.50 30.51 -1.18
C SER A 56 -4.07 30.71 -2.63
N LYS A 57 -2.95 31.42 -2.86
CA LYS A 57 -2.42 31.65 -4.22
C LYS A 57 -1.43 30.58 -4.67
N LEU A 58 -0.95 29.71 -3.77
CA LEU A 58 -0.11 28.60 -4.17
C LEU A 58 -0.83 27.68 -5.15
N THR A 59 -0.25 27.49 -6.31
CA THR A 59 -0.72 26.60 -7.36
C THR A 59 0.19 25.41 -7.58
N ASP A 60 1.51 25.63 -7.44
CA ASP A 60 2.53 24.61 -7.66
C ASP A 60 3.45 24.51 -6.45
N ILE A 61 3.51 23.33 -5.84
CA ILE A 61 4.36 23.04 -4.68
C ILE A 61 5.23 21.83 -4.99
N ASN A 62 6.53 22.01 -4.93
CA ASN A 62 7.52 20.94 -5.01
C ASN A 62 8.43 20.96 -3.78
N ILE A 63 8.32 19.93 -2.95
CA ILE A 63 9.15 19.73 -1.73
C ILE A 63 9.80 18.34 -1.80
N SER A 64 9.93 17.77 -2.99
CA SER A 64 10.49 16.43 -3.17
C SER A 64 11.95 16.34 -2.70
N ASP A 65 12.39 15.11 -2.42
CA ASP A 65 13.79 14.83 -2.04
C ASP A 65 14.24 15.64 -0.83
N ASN A 66 13.54 15.49 0.26
CA ASN A 66 13.84 16.08 1.56
C ASN A 66 13.72 15.00 2.67
N GLN A 67 13.63 15.43 3.92
CA GLN A 67 13.40 14.56 5.08
C GLN A 67 12.11 14.93 5.81
N VAL A 68 11.13 15.51 5.09
CA VAL A 68 9.94 16.10 5.68
C VAL A 68 9.06 15.02 6.33
N GLU A 69 8.84 15.19 7.63
CA GLU A 69 7.93 14.38 8.45
C GLU A 69 6.59 15.09 8.67
N SER A 70 6.58 16.41 8.52
CA SER A 70 5.40 17.25 8.72
C SER A 70 5.33 18.38 7.71
N LEU A 71 4.26 18.40 6.92
CA LEU A 71 3.91 19.49 6.00
C LEU A 71 2.58 20.08 6.43
N LEU A 72 2.55 21.37 6.68
CA LEU A 72 1.39 22.06 7.25
C LEU A 72 0.90 23.18 6.32
N PHE A 73 -0.39 23.24 6.08
CA PHE A 73 -1.09 24.34 5.42
C PHE A 73 -2.37 24.71 6.18
N HIS A 74 -2.89 25.91 5.95
CA HIS A 74 -4.27 26.24 6.35
C HIS A 74 -5.26 25.73 5.32
N SER A 75 -4.94 25.89 4.03
CA SER A 75 -5.76 25.42 2.91
C SER A 75 -4.88 25.26 1.68
N ILE A 76 -5.21 24.29 0.85
CA ILE A 76 -4.56 24.02 -0.43
C ILE A 76 -5.54 24.15 -1.61
N TYR A 77 -6.63 24.86 -1.42
CA TYR A 77 -7.70 25.02 -2.42
C TYR A 77 -7.18 25.46 -3.79
N GLY A 78 -6.17 26.37 -3.85
CA GLY A 78 -5.57 26.83 -5.09
C GLY A 78 -4.56 25.87 -5.72
N VAL A 79 -4.12 24.84 -5.00
CA VAL A 79 -3.03 23.95 -5.45
C VAL A 79 -3.52 23.04 -6.58
N THR A 80 -2.84 23.14 -7.71
CA THR A 80 -3.07 22.29 -8.88
C THR A 80 -2.02 21.18 -9.01
N LYS A 81 -0.79 21.43 -8.50
CA LYS A 81 0.31 20.48 -8.54
C LYS A 81 0.98 20.39 -7.18
N LEU A 82 1.06 19.18 -6.64
CA LEU A 82 1.72 18.91 -5.38
C LEU A 82 2.68 17.73 -5.55
N ASN A 83 3.97 18.00 -5.39
CA ASN A 83 5.01 16.99 -5.33
C ASN A 83 5.70 17.04 -3.96
N VAL A 84 5.50 15.98 -3.17
CA VAL A 84 6.16 15.75 -1.88
C VAL A 84 6.85 14.39 -1.84
N SER A 85 7.20 13.86 -3.01
CA SER A 85 7.85 12.56 -3.15
C SER A 85 9.21 12.51 -2.44
N HIS A 86 9.69 11.29 -2.11
CA HIS A 86 10.98 11.08 -1.45
C HIS A 86 11.12 11.90 -0.15
N ASN A 87 10.18 11.67 0.78
CA ASN A 87 10.14 12.25 2.10
C ASN A 87 9.83 11.19 3.17
N LYS A 88 9.44 11.60 4.37
CA LYS A 88 9.09 10.72 5.48
C LYS A 88 7.64 10.94 5.96
N LEU A 89 6.79 11.50 5.08
CA LEU A 89 5.40 11.80 5.40
C LEU A 89 4.59 10.50 5.58
N ASN A 90 3.74 10.46 6.60
CA ASN A 90 2.77 9.40 6.81
C ASN A 90 1.31 9.87 6.75
N LYS A 91 1.11 11.18 6.69
CA LYS A 91 -0.21 11.83 6.56
C LYS A 91 -0.08 13.14 5.82
N LEU A 92 -1.15 13.51 5.12
CA LEU A 92 -1.30 14.77 4.41
C LEU A 92 -2.79 15.12 4.40
N ASP A 93 -3.14 16.33 4.83
CA ASP A 93 -4.53 16.81 4.80
C ASP A 93 -4.81 17.39 3.40
N LEU A 94 -5.62 16.68 2.64
CA LEU A 94 -6.04 17.04 1.27
C LEU A 94 -7.54 17.38 1.18
N LYS A 95 -8.19 17.66 2.32
CA LYS A 95 -9.64 17.92 2.35
C LYS A 95 -10.10 19.11 1.50
N ASP A 96 -9.22 20.11 1.33
CA ASP A 96 -9.51 21.32 0.55
C ASP A 96 -8.76 21.32 -0.81
N ALA A 97 -8.41 20.14 -1.34
CA ALA A 97 -7.63 20.00 -2.57
C ALA A 97 -8.50 19.93 -3.84
N ASP A 98 -9.52 20.78 -3.94
CA ASP A 98 -10.55 20.70 -4.99
C ASP A 98 -9.99 20.96 -6.40
N ASN A 99 -8.93 21.74 -6.52
CA ASN A 99 -8.30 22.07 -7.80
C ASN A 99 -7.09 21.18 -8.15
N LEU A 100 -6.79 20.18 -7.31
CA LEU A 100 -5.62 19.33 -7.52
C LEU A 100 -5.75 18.49 -8.78
N ARG A 101 -4.74 18.58 -9.67
CA ARG A 101 -4.65 17.83 -10.93
C ARG A 101 -3.50 16.83 -10.93
N MET A 102 -2.41 17.17 -10.26
CA MET A 102 -1.22 16.32 -10.19
C MET A 102 -0.78 16.15 -8.74
N LEU A 103 -0.65 14.90 -8.32
CA LEU A 103 -0.19 14.52 -6.99
C LEU A 103 0.92 13.49 -7.10
N ASP A 104 2.09 13.81 -6.55
CA ASP A 104 3.17 12.87 -6.31
C ASP A 104 3.52 12.83 -4.82
N ILE A 105 3.14 11.72 -4.17
CA ILE A 105 3.52 11.40 -2.79
C ILE A 105 4.38 10.14 -2.72
N SER A 106 4.96 9.72 -3.85
CA SER A 106 5.74 8.48 -3.90
C SER A 106 6.93 8.49 -2.94
N ASN A 107 7.39 7.30 -2.53
CA ASN A 107 8.52 7.14 -1.63
C ASN A 107 8.33 7.90 -0.30
N ASN A 108 7.26 7.59 0.38
CA ASN A 108 6.88 8.10 1.71
C ASN A 108 6.40 6.93 2.60
N LYS A 109 5.63 7.21 3.65
CA LYS A 109 5.13 6.23 4.63
C LYS A 109 3.60 6.27 4.77
N PHE A 110 2.89 6.59 3.71
CA PHE A 110 1.42 6.65 3.75
C PHE A 110 0.83 5.24 3.82
N THR A 111 -0.07 5.01 4.77
CA THR A 111 -0.83 3.76 4.89
C THR A 111 -2.21 3.86 4.23
N ARG A 112 -2.70 5.07 4.02
CA ARG A 112 -4.00 5.38 3.43
C ARG A 112 -3.96 6.74 2.74
N LEU A 113 -4.69 6.88 1.62
CA LEU A 113 -4.86 8.15 0.92
C LEU A 113 -6.33 8.36 0.55
N LEU A 114 -6.87 9.53 0.91
CA LEU A 114 -8.24 9.93 0.59
C LEU A 114 -8.23 11.21 -0.23
N LEU A 115 -8.70 11.12 -1.48
CA LEU A 115 -8.81 12.24 -2.43
C LEU A 115 -10.28 12.63 -2.65
N ASN A 116 -11.13 12.52 -1.63
CA ASN A 116 -12.59 12.64 -1.75
C ASN A 116 -13.08 13.95 -2.39
N HIS A 117 -12.28 15.02 -2.32
CA HIS A 117 -12.62 16.34 -2.87
C HIS A 117 -11.82 16.70 -4.12
N SER A 118 -10.90 15.83 -4.58
CA SER A 118 -10.04 16.09 -5.72
C SER A 118 -10.68 15.58 -7.02
N GLU A 119 -11.84 16.11 -7.39
CA GLU A 119 -12.59 15.67 -8.58
C GLU A 119 -11.91 16.00 -9.91
N LEU A 120 -10.90 16.88 -9.90
CA LEU A 120 -10.14 17.29 -11.08
C LEU A 120 -8.79 16.55 -11.21
N ILE A 121 -8.53 15.55 -10.37
CA ILE A 121 -7.24 14.85 -10.34
C ILE A 121 -7.04 14.04 -11.62
N GLU A 122 -5.87 14.22 -12.25
CA GLU A 122 -5.50 13.61 -13.52
C GLU A 122 -4.33 12.63 -13.37
N ASP A 123 -3.25 13.06 -12.71
CA ASP A 123 -2.02 12.30 -12.55
C ASP A 123 -1.76 12.02 -11.08
N ILE A 124 -1.68 10.74 -10.73
CA ILE A 124 -1.51 10.28 -9.36
C ILE A 124 -0.33 9.32 -9.28
N ASN A 125 0.70 9.71 -8.56
CA ASN A 125 1.82 8.83 -8.22
C ASN A 125 1.90 8.64 -6.70
N VAL A 126 1.56 7.44 -6.25
CA VAL A 126 1.59 7.04 -4.83
C VAL A 126 2.50 5.83 -4.62
N ALA A 127 3.40 5.56 -5.57
CA ALA A 127 4.28 4.41 -5.54
C ALA A 127 5.19 4.39 -4.30
N ASN A 128 5.59 3.19 -3.88
CA ASN A 128 6.55 2.98 -2.78
C ASN A 128 6.11 3.69 -1.48
N ASN A 129 4.94 3.33 -1.01
CA ASN A 129 4.38 3.68 0.28
C ASN A 129 3.95 2.40 1.02
N GLU A 130 3.15 2.56 2.06
CA GLU A 130 2.58 1.47 2.84
C GLU A 130 1.05 1.39 2.65
N LEU A 131 0.55 1.82 1.47
CA LEU A 131 -0.88 1.95 1.23
C LEU A 131 -1.57 0.58 1.13
N THR A 132 -2.67 0.48 1.84
CA THR A 132 -3.68 -0.58 1.70
C THR A 132 -5.01 -0.05 1.14
N GLU A 133 -5.17 1.27 1.10
CA GLU A 133 -6.38 1.93 0.60
C GLU A 133 -6.03 3.26 -0.09
N VAL A 134 -6.60 3.46 -1.27
CA VAL A 134 -6.68 4.77 -1.93
C VAL A 134 -8.11 5.02 -2.38
N LYS A 135 -8.66 6.17 -2.01
CA LYS A 135 -9.98 6.62 -2.48
C LYS A 135 -9.82 7.79 -3.43
N ILE A 136 -10.22 7.58 -4.67
CA ILE A 136 -10.22 8.56 -5.75
C ILE A 136 -11.67 8.77 -6.16
N PRO A 137 -12.14 10.02 -6.38
CA PRO A 137 -13.49 10.26 -6.87
C PRO A 137 -13.75 9.50 -8.18
N PRO A 138 -14.86 8.77 -8.31
CA PRO A 138 -15.13 7.98 -9.52
C PRO A 138 -15.33 8.85 -10.77
N VAL A 139 -15.64 10.14 -10.59
CA VAL A 139 -15.82 11.13 -11.67
C VAL A 139 -14.50 11.79 -12.10
N ALA A 140 -13.41 11.55 -11.37
CA ALA A 140 -12.12 12.16 -11.65
C ALA A 140 -11.59 11.75 -13.04
N PRO A 141 -11.06 12.70 -13.83
CA PRO A 141 -10.56 12.44 -15.18
C PRO A 141 -9.12 11.86 -15.13
N VAL A 142 -8.94 10.77 -14.40
CA VAL A 142 -7.63 10.16 -14.18
C VAL A 142 -7.02 9.72 -15.51
N LYS A 143 -5.79 10.16 -15.77
CA LYS A 143 -5.01 9.85 -16.98
C LYS A 143 -3.85 8.92 -16.67
N LYS A 144 -3.33 9.00 -15.43
CA LYS A 144 -2.22 8.18 -14.96
C LYS A 144 -2.37 7.87 -13.47
N LEU A 145 -2.19 6.61 -13.12
CA LEU A 145 -2.24 6.14 -11.73
C LEU A 145 -1.09 5.15 -11.50
N ASN A 146 -0.19 5.48 -10.58
CA ASN A 146 0.88 4.60 -10.14
C ASN A 146 0.69 4.26 -8.66
N VAL A 147 0.37 2.99 -8.38
CA VAL A 147 0.17 2.44 -7.03
C VAL A 147 1.17 1.32 -6.71
N SER A 148 2.21 1.14 -7.53
CA SER A 148 3.22 0.08 -7.33
C SER A 148 3.98 0.24 -6.02
N GLY A 149 4.56 -0.84 -5.51
CA GLY A 149 5.38 -0.82 -4.29
C GLY A 149 4.58 -0.49 -3.01
N ASN A 150 3.31 -0.87 -2.96
CA ASN A 150 2.42 -0.70 -1.81
C ASN A 150 1.98 -2.07 -1.26
N TYR A 151 0.95 -2.10 -0.43
CA TYR A 151 0.35 -3.31 0.14
C TYR A 151 -1.06 -3.58 -0.41
N PHE A 152 -1.31 -3.19 -1.68
CA PHE A 152 -2.54 -3.59 -2.33
C PHE A 152 -2.52 -5.09 -2.64
N THR A 153 -3.68 -5.69 -2.53
CA THR A 153 -3.93 -7.10 -2.86
C THR A 153 -4.82 -7.19 -4.10
N LEU A 154 -5.02 -8.38 -4.64
CA LEU A 154 -5.96 -8.56 -5.75
C LEU A 154 -7.38 -8.09 -5.37
N ALA A 155 -7.77 -8.30 -4.10
CA ALA A 155 -9.10 -7.97 -3.60
C ALA A 155 -9.35 -6.45 -3.43
N ASN A 156 -8.32 -5.68 -3.09
CA ASN A 156 -8.46 -4.25 -2.79
C ASN A 156 -7.71 -3.33 -3.77
N MET A 157 -7.30 -3.88 -4.93
CA MET A 157 -6.67 -3.07 -5.98
C MET A 157 -7.58 -1.92 -6.39
N PRO A 158 -7.07 -0.68 -6.47
CA PRO A 158 -7.86 0.46 -6.89
C PRO A 158 -8.50 0.27 -8.26
N ASN A 159 -9.55 1.07 -8.53
CA ASN A 159 -10.15 1.13 -9.86
C ASN A 159 -9.10 1.56 -10.89
N ASP A 160 -9.12 0.93 -12.04
CA ASP A 160 -8.23 1.23 -13.17
C ASP A 160 -8.68 2.44 -14.01
N PHE A 161 -9.88 2.99 -13.77
CA PHE A 161 -10.45 4.12 -14.52
C PHE A 161 -10.45 3.94 -16.05
N GLY A 162 -10.38 2.70 -16.53
CA GLY A 162 -10.24 2.40 -17.95
C GLY A 162 -8.86 2.76 -18.53
N LEU A 163 -7.86 2.93 -17.69
CA LEU A 163 -6.50 3.25 -18.11
C LEU A 163 -5.84 2.10 -18.86
N THR A 164 -5.07 2.44 -19.86
CA THR A 164 -4.26 1.47 -20.60
C THR A 164 -3.04 1.02 -19.78
N ARG A 165 -2.49 -0.12 -20.18
CA ARG A 165 -1.21 -0.63 -19.64
C ARG A 165 -0.12 0.44 -19.78
N GLY A 166 0.61 0.71 -18.70
CA GLY A 166 1.61 1.78 -18.63
C GLY A 166 1.08 3.11 -18.06
N ASN A 167 -0.24 3.35 -18.11
CA ASN A 167 -0.88 4.46 -17.41
C ASN A 167 -1.47 4.02 -16.06
N PHE A 168 -1.89 2.76 -15.93
CA PHE A 168 -2.17 2.12 -14.64
C PHE A 168 -0.98 1.24 -14.25
N ILE A 169 -0.15 1.70 -13.32
CA ILE A 169 1.04 1.00 -12.83
C ILE A 169 0.74 0.48 -11.44
N TYR A 170 0.59 -0.83 -11.30
CA TYR A 170 0.20 -1.47 -10.04
C TYR A 170 1.18 -2.54 -9.56
N ALA A 171 2.10 -2.98 -10.40
CA ALA A 171 3.09 -4.00 -10.07
C ALA A 171 4.52 -3.42 -9.99
N PRO A 172 5.39 -3.97 -9.11
CA PRO A 172 5.07 -4.97 -8.09
C PRO A 172 4.27 -4.41 -6.92
N GLN A 173 3.69 -5.29 -6.10
CA GLN A 173 3.21 -4.97 -4.75
C GLN A 173 4.13 -5.64 -3.72
N ASN A 174 4.07 -5.18 -2.46
CA ASN A 174 4.74 -5.85 -1.36
C ASN A 174 4.13 -7.24 -1.12
N VAL A 175 4.91 -8.13 -0.52
CA VAL A 175 4.50 -9.52 -0.26
C VAL A 175 3.30 -9.56 0.69
N LEU A 176 2.29 -10.35 0.35
CA LEU A 176 1.14 -10.57 1.23
C LEU A 176 1.58 -11.36 2.47
N GLN A 177 1.44 -10.75 3.62
CA GLN A 177 1.75 -11.42 4.89
C GLN A 177 0.64 -12.42 5.21
N ILE A 178 1.03 -13.67 5.42
CA ILE A 178 0.12 -14.73 5.85
C ILE A 178 0.69 -15.45 7.07
N SER A 179 -0.19 -16.03 7.87
CA SER A 179 0.16 -16.85 9.03
C SER A 179 -0.46 -18.24 8.91
N THR A 180 0.19 -19.22 9.53
CA THR A 180 -0.30 -20.59 9.59
C THR A 180 -0.85 -20.88 10.99
N SER A 181 -2.12 -20.62 11.19
CA SER A 181 -2.83 -21.00 12.42
C SER A 181 -3.75 -22.23 12.24
N SER A 182 -3.77 -22.83 11.05
CA SER A 182 -4.71 -23.85 10.61
C SER A 182 -4.00 -24.86 9.69
N PRO A 183 -4.51 -26.11 9.50
CA PRO A 183 -3.97 -27.10 8.56
C PRO A 183 -4.11 -26.69 7.09
N GLY A 184 -4.82 -25.63 6.85
CA GLY A 184 -4.95 -25.01 5.54
C GLY A 184 -4.50 -23.55 5.59
N ILE A 185 -4.29 -22.97 4.43
CA ILE A 185 -4.00 -21.55 4.26
C ILE A 185 -5.16 -20.95 3.49
N ASP A 186 -5.83 -19.99 4.12
CA ASP A 186 -6.98 -19.31 3.52
C ASP A 186 -6.54 -18.06 2.78
N LEU A 187 -6.67 -18.08 1.46
CA LEU A 187 -6.50 -16.96 0.55
C LEU A 187 -7.82 -16.64 -0.18
N SER A 188 -8.97 -17.00 0.39
CA SER A 188 -10.28 -16.81 -0.23
C SER A 188 -10.58 -15.36 -0.58
N GLU A 189 -10.12 -14.41 0.23
CA GLU A 189 -10.19 -12.97 -0.09
C GLU A 189 -9.46 -12.59 -1.38
N GLN A 190 -8.42 -13.35 -1.76
CA GLN A 190 -7.68 -13.13 -3.00
C GLN A 190 -8.31 -13.85 -4.21
N ASN A 191 -9.32 -14.67 -3.98
CA ASN A 191 -10.04 -15.39 -5.05
C ASN A 191 -11.09 -14.46 -5.68
N ILE A 192 -10.64 -13.49 -6.42
CA ILE A 192 -11.52 -12.52 -7.10
C ILE A 192 -11.96 -13.03 -8.47
N THR A 193 -13.13 -12.56 -8.91
CA THR A 193 -13.60 -12.72 -10.30
C THR A 193 -13.72 -11.34 -10.93
N LYS A 194 -12.92 -11.06 -11.96
CA LYS A 194 -12.93 -9.80 -12.70
C LYS A 194 -12.79 -10.07 -14.20
N ASN A 195 -13.63 -9.45 -15.02
CA ASN A 195 -13.64 -9.62 -16.48
C ASN A 195 -13.75 -11.07 -16.95
N GLY A 196 -14.53 -11.90 -16.22
CA GLY A 196 -14.74 -13.32 -16.54
C GLY A 196 -13.59 -14.26 -16.17
N ALA A 197 -12.51 -13.75 -15.58
CA ALA A 197 -11.40 -14.56 -15.08
C ALA A 197 -11.42 -14.62 -13.55
N THR A 198 -10.81 -15.66 -13.01
CA THR A 198 -10.61 -15.86 -11.57
C THR A 198 -9.11 -15.89 -11.25
N THR A 199 -8.77 -15.69 -9.98
CA THR A 199 -7.39 -15.79 -9.51
C THR A 199 -6.85 -17.21 -9.70
N ASN A 200 -5.67 -17.31 -10.28
CA ASN A 200 -4.88 -18.53 -10.33
C ASN A 200 -3.87 -18.56 -9.19
N PHE A 201 -3.84 -19.66 -8.44
CA PHE A 201 -2.97 -19.87 -7.28
C PHE A 201 -1.97 -20.98 -7.60
N VAL A 202 -0.68 -20.70 -7.46
CA VAL A 202 0.39 -21.68 -7.63
C VAL A 202 1.24 -21.73 -6.37
N TRP A 203 1.13 -22.81 -5.63
CA TRP A 203 1.96 -23.04 -4.45
C TRP A 203 3.32 -23.57 -4.85
N LYS A 204 4.37 -23.06 -4.21
CA LYS A 204 5.76 -23.39 -4.47
C LYS A 204 6.53 -23.63 -3.18
N LYS A 205 7.56 -24.47 -3.28
CA LYS A 205 8.59 -24.58 -2.24
C LYS A 205 9.44 -23.31 -2.21
N LYS A 206 10.17 -23.10 -1.13
CA LYS A 206 11.07 -21.94 -0.95
C LYS A 206 12.08 -21.80 -2.09
N ASP A 207 12.52 -22.90 -2.71
CA ASP A 207 13.43 -22.91 -3.84
C ASP A 207 12.78 -22.55 -5.18
N GLY A 208 11.48 -22.31 -5.21
CA GLY A 208 10.70 -21.97 -6.40
C GLY A 208 10.08 -23.16 -7.11
N THR A 209 10.33 -24.40 -6.66
CA THR A 209 9.75 -25.62 -7.25
C THR A 209 8.23 -25.63 -7.04
N PRO A 210 7.41 -25.73 -8.11
CA PRO A 210 5.96 -25.81 -7.96
C PRO A 210 5.52 -27.08 -7.25
N LEU A 211 4.52 -26.97 -6.39
CA LEU A 211 3.76 -28.08 -5.83
C LEU A 211 2.71 -28.53 -6.83
N GLN A 212 2.37 -29.81 -6.82
CA GLN A 212 1.37 -30.41 -7.74
C GLN A 212 -0.03 -30.35 -7.13
N LEU A 213 -0.93 -29.66 -7.85
CA LEU A 213 -2.35 -29.61 -7.49
C LEU A 213 -2.96 -31.02 -7.61
N GLY A 214 -3.73 -31.41 -6.61
CA GLY A 214 -4.34 -32.76 -6.51
C GLY A 214 -3.45 -33.82 -5.84
N THR A 215 -2.13 -33.61 -5.81
CA THR A 215 -1.16 -34.52 -5.18
C THR A 215 -0.60 -33.91 -3.89
N ASP A 216 0.02 -32.73 -3.98
CA ASP A 216 0.65 -32.08 -2.83
C ASP A 216 -0.31 -31.19 -2.07
N TYR A 217 -1.29 -30.63 -2.76
CA TYR A 217 -2.35 -29.79 -2.17
C TYR A 217 -3.63 -29.83 -2.98
N THR A 218 -4.73 -29.48 -2.32
CA THR A 218 -6.01 -29.15 -2.96
C THR A 218 -6.35 -27.69 -2.68
N ILE A 219 -7.14 -27.07 -3.57
CA ILE A 219 -7.60 -25.69 -3.38
C ILE A 219 -9.09 -25.59 -3.71
N THR A 220 -9.84 -24.88 -2.85
CA THR A 220 -11.26 -24.60 -3.06
C THR A 220 -11.49 -23.13 -2.71
N ASN A 221 -11.96 -22.34 -3.67
CA ASN A 221 -12.24 -20.91 -3.49
C ASN A 221 -11.08 -20.14 -2.83
N GLY A 222 -9.82 -20.42 -3.21
CA GLY A 222 -8.64 -19.77 -2.65
C GLY A 222 -8.14 -20.37 -1.33
N SER A 223 -8.88 -21.28 -0.70
CA SER A 223 -8.44 -21.98 0.51
C SER A 223 -7.68 -23.26 0.13
N ALA A 224 -6.41 -23.35 0.50
CA ALA A 224 -5.53 -24.49 0.20
C ALA A 224 -5.40 -25.42 1.40
N LYS A 225 -5.45 -26.75 1.13
CA LYS A 225 -5.15 -27.82 2.10
C LYS A 225 -3.99 -28.66 1.56
N PHE A 226 -2.99 -28.90 2.39
CA PHE A 226 -1.78 -29.64 2.02
C PHE A 226 -1.88 -31.08 2.50
N THR A 227 -1.52 -32.01 1.60
CA THR A 227 -1.54 -33.46 1.89
C THR A 227 -0.23 -33.93 2.50
N ASN A 228 0.90 -33.31 2.14
CA ASN A 228 2.23 -33.58 2.69
C ASN A 228 2.67 -32.44 3.61
N LEU A 229 2.68 -32.70 4.89
CA LEU A 229 3.00 -31.73 5.95
C LEU A 229 4.50 -31.74 6.33
N ALA A 230 5.28 -32.60 5.74
CA ALA A 230 6.74 -32.58 5.82
C ALA A 230 7.37 -31.55 4.86
N LEU A 231 6.53 -30.71 4.25
CA LEU A 231 7.02 -29.61 3.42
C LEU A 231 7.76 -28.60 4.30
N ASP A 232 8.97 -28.24 3.88
CA ASP A 232 9.74 -27.16 4.47
C ASP A 232 8.96 -25.82 4.34
N SER A 233 9.52 -24.81 3.89
CA SER A 233 8.88 -23.52 3.69
C SER A 233 8.24 -23.43 2.30
N ILE A 234 6.98 -22.95 2.24
CA ILE A 234 6.22 -22.77 1.00
C ILE A 234 5.66 -21.36 0.88
N TYR A 235 5.33 -20.95 -0.33
CA TYR A 235 4.64 -19.69 -0.62
C TYR A 235 3.69 -19.87 -1.80
N CYS A 236 2.73 -18.95 -1.94
CA CYS A 236 1.81 -18.91 -3.06
C CYS A 236 2.12 -17.76 -4.00
N GLU A 237 2.21 -18.05 -5.29
CA GLU A 237 2.12 -17.04 -6.35
C GLU A 237 0.69 -16.93 -6.85
N MET A 238 0.23 -15.69 -7.03
CA MET A 238 -1.12 -15.40 -7.49
C MET A 238 -1.06 -14.57 -8.77
N THR A 239 -1.80 -15.01 -9.79
CA THR A 239 -1.94 -14.30 -11.05
C THR A 239 -3.41 -14.13 -11.40
N HIS A 240 -3.71 -13.08 -12.16
CA HIS A 240 -5.07 -12.80 -12.60
C HIS A 240 -5.05 -12.10 -13.96
N ALA A 241 -5.89 -12.54 -14.90
CA ALA A 241 -5.89 -12.00 -16.27
C ALA A 241 -6.20 -10.50 -16.35
N ALA A 242 -6.96 -9.95 -15.39
CA ALA A 242 -7.20 -8.50 -15.30
C ALA A 242 -5.99 -7.71 -14.80
N TYR A 243 -4.94 -8.38 -14.29
CA TYR A 243 -3.71 -7.77 -13.77
C TYR A 243 -2.47 -8.45 -14.36
N PRO A 244 -2.26 -8.34 -15.69
CA PRO A 244 -1.22 -9.09 -16.39
C PRO A 244 0.22 -8.66 -16.04
N ASP A 245 0.43 -7.52 -15.38
CA ASP A 245 1.78 -7.09 -14.97
C ASP A 245 2.28 -7.80 -13.71
N PHE A 246 1.43 -8.59 -13.02
CA PHE A 246 1.86 -9.51 -11.97
C PHE A 246 2.45 -10.78 -12.57
N GLU A 247 3.60 -10.63 -13.23
CA GLU A 247 4.34 -11.74 -13.88
C GLU A 247 5.85 -11.65 -13.63
N GLY A 248 6.57 -12.75 -13.80
CA GLY A 248 8.01 -12.81 -13.63
C GLY A 248 8.47 -12.31 -12.25
N LYS A 249 9.38 -11.35 -12.22
CA LYS A 249 9.86 -10.76 -10.95
C LYS A 249 8.82 -9.94 -10.20
N ASN A 250 7.76 -9.53 -10.87
CA ASN A 250 6.67 -8.72 -10.31
C ASN A 250 5.49 -9.56 -9.84
N VAL A 251 5.57 -10.89 -9.89
CA VAL A 251 4.47 -11.78 -9.49
C VAL A 251 4.00 -11.46 -8.06
N PHE A 252 2.69 -11.36 -7.87
CA PHE A 252 2.11 -11.15 -6.55
C PHE A 252 2.19 -12.44 -5.75
N LYS A 253 2.75 -12.38 -4.54
CA LYS A 253 3.01 -13.58 -3.74
C LYS A 253 2.86 -13.36 -2.25
N THR A 254 2.71 -14.47 -1.53
CA THR A 254 2.69 -14.51 -0.07
C THR A 254 4.10 -14.55 0.52
N THR A 255 4.21 -14.26 1.83
CA THR A 255 5.39 -14.66 2.62
C THR A 255 5.54 -16.17 2.62
N ASN A 256 6.76 -16.62 2.93
CA ASN A 256 6.99 -18.05 3.19
C ASN A 256 6.32 -18.48 4.49
N VAL A 257 5.71 -19.65 4.48
CA VAL A 257 5.09 -20.27 5.65
C VAL A 257 5.42 -21.75 5.71
N HIS A 258 5.36 -22.31 6.90
CA HIS A 258 5.45 -23.76 7.11
C HIS A 258 4.03 -24.30 7.26
N PRO A 259 3.57 -25.27 6.44
CA PRO A 259 2.30 -25.94 6.68
C PRO A 259 2.32 -26.61 8.05
N ILE A 260 1.37 -26.29 8.90
CA ILE A 260 1.27 -26.94 10.23
C ILE A 260 0.54 -28.26 10.05
N ALA A 261 1.22 -29.35 10.45
CA ALA A 261 0.54 -30.62 10.65
C ALA A 261 -0.42 -30.49 11.84
N PHE A 262 -1.71 -30.79 11.64
CA PHE A 262 -2.49 -31.19 12.80
C PHE A 262 -1.89 -32.50 13.32
N PRO A 263 -1.64 -32.63 14.61
CA PRO A 263 -1.41 -33.93 15.19
C PRO A 263 -2.63 -34.79 14.83
N GLN A 264 -2.41 -35.87 14.08
CA GLN A 264 -3.41 -36.89 13.89
C GLN A 264 -3.58 -37.55 15.26
N TYR A 265 -4.61 -37.17 15.99
CA TYR A 265 -5.02 -37.93 17.16
C TYR A 265 -5.65 -39.21 16.63
N GLU A 266 -4.95 -40.33 16.70
CA GLU A 266 -5.59 -41.64 16.65
C GLU A 266 -6.50 -41.71 17.89
N LEU A 267 -7.79 -41.60 17.67
CA LEU A 267 -8.76 -42.00 18.69
C LEU A 267 -8.55 -43.49 18.91
N ALA A 268 -7.96 -43.83 20.06
CA ALA A 268 -7.92 -45.20 20.52
C ALA A 268 -9.37 -45.76 20.43
N SER A 269 -9.54 -46.92 19.81
CA SER A 269 -10.84 -47.55 19.63
C SER A 269 -11.51 -47.75 21.00
N PHE A 270 -12.58 -47.03 21.24
CA PHE A 270 -13.41 -47.20 22.42
C PHE A 270 -14.23 -48.49 22.29
N THR A 271 -13.93 -49.47 23.11
CA THR A 271 -14.91 -50.53 23.45
C THR A 271 -15.98 -49.91 24.33
N THR A 272 -17.24 -50.13 23.96
CA THR A 272 -18.48 -49.61 24.55
C THR A 272 -18.38 -49.35 26.06
N VAL A 273 -18.52 -48.06 26.42
CA VAL A 273 -18.66 -47.63 27.83
C VAL A 273 -20.15 -47.49 28.13
N ASN A 274 -20.61 -48.01 29.27
CA ASN A 274 -21.98 -47.87 29.75
C ASN A 274 -22.37 -46.40 29.91
N GLN A 275 -23.61 -46.05 29.63
CA GLN A 275 -24.17 -44.67 29.57
C GLN A 275 -24.06 -43.86 30.88
N THR A 276 -23.46 -44.34 31.93
CA THR A 276 -23.40 -43.69 33.26
C THR A 276 -22.00 -43.19 33.66
N ASP A 277 -20.95 -43.43 32.86
CA ASP A 277 -19.60 -43.06 33.24
C ASP A 277 -19.12 -41.82 32.47
N SER A 278 -18.53 -40.88 33.20
CA SER A 278 -17.87 -39.73 32.60
C SER A 278 -16.51 -40.13 31.99
N VAL A 279 -16.36 -39.89 30.69
CA VAL A 279 -15.07 -40.12 30.00
C VAL A 279 -14.23 -38.84 30.11
N VAL A 280 -13.14 -38.89 30.81
CA VAL A 280 -12.13 -37.81 30.84
C VAL A 280 -11.13 -38.10 29.72
N LEU A 281 -11.17 -37.34 28.64
CA LEU A 281 -10.13 -37.37 27.62
C LEU A 281 -8.94 -36.54 28.10
N SER A 282 -7.90 -37.14 28.55
CA SER A 282 -6.62 -36.49 28.73
C SER A 282 -5.78 -36.63 27.46
N LEU A 283 -5.44 -35.50 26.85
CA LEU A 283 -4.49 -35.46 25.76
C LEU A 283 -3.10 -35.83 26.32
N ALA A 284 -2.54 -36.95 25.91
CA ALA A 284 -1.16 -37.28 26.18
C ALA A 284 -0.26 -36.17 25.61
N SER A 285 0.71 -35.74 26.39
CA SER A 285 1.60 -34.62 26.06
C SER A 285 2.17 -34.70 24.64
N TYR A 286 2.10 -33.60 23.95
CA TYR A 286 2.77 -33.36 22.68
C TYR A 286 4.27 -33.62 22.82
N VAL A 287 4.80 -34.55 22.06
CA VAL A 287 6.25 -34.72 21.85
C VAL A 287 6.56 -34.13 20.46
N PRO A 288 7.24 -32.97 20.38
CA PRO A 288 7.65 -32.45 19.09
C PRO A 288 8.66 -33.39 18.46
N GLY A 289 8.38 -33.78 17.24
CA GLY A 289 9.13 -34.49 16.24
C GLY A 289 10.45 -35.20 16.62
N LYS A 290 10.43 -36.50 16.43
CA LYS A 290 11.62 -37.18 15.92
C LYS A 290 11.61 -37.15 14.40
#